data_a412a454a035ded443ba11f9636bc05b
#
_entry.id   a412a454a035ded443ba11f9636bc05b
#
_cell.length_a   1.000
_cell.length_b   1.000
_cell.length_c   1.000
_cell.angle_alpha   90.00
_cell.angle_beta   90.00
_cell.angle_gamma   90.00
#
_symmetry.space_group_name_H-M   'P 1'
#
loop_
_entity.id
_entity.type
_entity.pdbx_description
1 polymer ?
#
loop_
_entity_poly.entity_id
_entity_poly.type
_entity_poly.pdbx_seq_one_letter_code
_entity_poly.pdbx_strand_id
1 'polypeptide(L)'
;MTHRDYTFLGTTQSLCPECLAVVPAKIVERGGRVYFRKRCEVHGPREDFVCSDVRWFDRNEFQTPGQLPQWIAIEPDRGCPYDCGLCTEHEQHTCLGLVEINSACNLECPMCFAASGPAGVQLPYDDCIRAIDHLVAAEGQLEILQLSGGEPTIHPRFLDIFEYACNQPIDLVMINTNGLRLAGDARFLADVAQWRHRA
;
A
#
# COMPACT_ATOMS: atom_id res chain seq x y z
N MET A 1 -42.35 -18.26 -11.71
CA MET A 1 -41.00 -17.60 -11.70
C MET A 1 -40.74 -17.11 -10.29
N THR A 2 -39.78 -17.68 -9.59
CA THR A 2 -39.39 -17.19 -8.25
C THR A 2 -38.71 -15.84 -8.43
N HIS A 3 -39.35 -14.78 -7.96
CA HIS A 3 -38.77 -13.44 -7.94
C HIS A 3 -37.58 -13.45 -6.98
N ARG A 4 -36.44 -12.95 -7.42
CA ARG A 4 -35.27 -12.78 -6.55
C ARG A 4 -35.50 -11.57 -5.65
N ASP A 5 -35.15 -11.68 -4.38
CA ASP A 5 -35.28 -10.63 -3.37
C ASP A 5 -34.07 -9.67 -3.35
N TYR A 6 -33.23 -9.69 -4.39
CA TYR A 6 -32.02 -8.88 -4.52
C TYR A 6 -31.77 -8.45 -5.96
N THR A 7 -31.07 -7.31 -6.09
CA THR A 7 -30.51 -6.85 -7.36
C THR A 7 -29.07 -7.38 -7.50
N PHE A 8 -28.74 -7.98 -8.65
CA PHE A 8 -27.39 -8.41 -8.95
C PHE A 8 -26.55 -7.23 -9.46
N LEU A 9 -25.42 -6.95 -8.81
CA LEU A 9 -24.51 -5.86 -9.17
C LEU A 9 -23.28 -6.34 -9.95
N GLY A 10 -22.77 -7.54 -9.65
CA GLY A 10 -21.59 -8.08 -10.31
C GLY A 10 -21.05 -9.34 -9.64
N THR A 11 -19.87 -9.75 -10.06
CA THR A 11 -19.13 -10.87 -9.48
C THR A 11 -17.75 -10.42 -9.02
N THR A 12 -17.21 -11.12 -8.02
CA THR A 12 -15.84 -10.93 -7.51
C THR A 12 -15.33 -12.24 -6.94
N GLN A 13 -14.09 -12.26 -6.54
CA GLN A 13 -13.54 -13.29 -5.67
C GLN A 13 -13.59 -12.85 -4.21
N SER A 14 -13.77 -13.78 -3.30
CA SER A 14 -13.82 -13.55 -1.87
C SER A 14 -13.22 -14.73 -1.13
N LEU A 15 -12.93 -14.57 0.15
CA LEU A 15 -12.39 -15.63 1.00
C LEU A 15 -13.50 -16.30 1.82
N CYS A 16 -13.39 -17.60 2.00
CA CYS A 16 -14.11 -18.28 3.08
C CYS A 16 -13.47 -17.91 4.42
N PRO A 17 -14.20 -17.33 5.39
CA PRO A 17 -13.57 -16.89 6.65
C PRO A 17 -13.14 -18.05 7.56
N GLU A 18 -13.54 -19.28 7.26
CA GLU A 18 -13.20 -20.44 8.08
C GLU A 18 -11.96 -21.18 7.57
N CYS A 19 -11.81 -21.35 6.24
CA CYS A 19 -10.67 -22.06 5.67
C CYS A 19 -9.78 -21.19 4.77
N LEU A 20 -10.11 -19.93 4.59
CA LEU A 20 -9.41 -18.94 3.75
C LEU A 20 -9.32 -19.31 2.26
N ALA A 21 -10.06 -20.33 1.82
CA ALA A 21 -10.13 -20.66 0.40
C ALA A 21 -10.74 -19.50 -0.39
N VAL A 22 -10.14 -19.17 -1.52
CA VAL A 22 -10.70 -18.21 -2.48
C VAL A 22 -11.93 -18.85 -3.14
N VAL A 23 -13.04 -18.13 -3.11
CA VAL A 23 -14.33 -18.60 -3.66
C VAL A 23 -14.98 -17.49 -4.48
N PRO A 24 -15.65 -17.84 -5.60
CA PRO A 24 -16.42 -16.86 -6.35
C PRO A 24 -17.58 -16.32 -5.52
N ALA A 25 -17.78 -15.01 -5.59
CA ALA A 25 -18.87 -14.33 -4.90
C ALA A 25 -19.70 -13.49 -5.87
N LYS A 26 -21.01 -13.45 -5.62
CA LYS A 26 -21.93 -12.50 -6.26
C LYS A 26 -22.05 -11.27 -5.39
N ILE A 27 -21.90 -10.11 -6.00
CA ILE A 27 -22.20 -8.82 -5.37
C ILE A 27 -23.68 -8.58 -5.56
N VAL A 28 -24.40 -8.41 -4.48
CA VAL A 28 -25.86 -8.23 -4.52
C VAL A 28 -26.29 -7.05 -3.65
N GLU A 29 -27.28 -6.31 -4.14
CA GLU A 29 -27.97 -5.27 -3.38
C GLU A 29 -29.28 -5.82 -2.85
N ARG A 30 -29.58 -5.52 -1.57
CA ARG A 30 -30.88 -5.78 -0.95
C ARG A 30 -31.19 -4.70 0.08
N GLY A 31 -32.29 -4.01 -0.12
CA GLY A 31 -32.74 -2.93 0.77
C GLY A 31 -31.75 -1.78 0.89
N GLY A 32 -31.09 -1.40 -0.21
CA GLY A 32 -30.09 -0.34 -0.27
C GLY A 32 -28.71 -0.74 0.24
N ARG A 33 -28.52 -1.99 0.70
CA ARG A 33 -27.26 -2.52 1.26
C ARG A 33 -26.61 -3.51 0.32
N VAL A 34 -25.29 -3.61 0.37
CA VAL A 34 -24.50 -4.52 -0.46
C VAL A 34 -23.99 -5.70 0.34
N TYR A 35 -24.07 -6.88 -0.27
CA TYR A 35 -23.63 -8.15 0.31
C TYR A 35 -22.84 -8.98 -0.71
N PHE A 36 -21.88 -9.79 -0.22
CA PHE A 36 -21.25 -10.85 -0.99
C PHE A 36 -21.93 -12.18 -0.70
N ARG A 37 -22.57 -12.77 -1.72
CA ARG A 37 -23.13 -14.12 -1.65
C ARG A 37 -22.15 -15.09 -2.27
N LYS A 38 -21.66 -16.00 -1.47
CA LYS A 38 -20.62 -16.98 -1.85
C LYS A 38 -20.95 -18.37 -1.33
N ARG A 39 -20.26 -19.37 -1.86
CA ARG A 39 -20.36 -20.75 -1.41
C ARG A 39 -18.98 -21.37 -1.34
N CYS A 40 -18.58 -21.77 -0.15
CA CYS A 40 -17.43 -22.64 0.06
C CYS A 40 -17.87 -24.09 -0.13
N GLU A 41 -17.05 -24.91 -0.77
CA GLU A 41 -17.34 -26.33 -0.95
C GLU A 41 -17.43 -27.08 0.39
N VAL A 42 -16.59 -26.68 1.36
CA VAL A 42 -16.52 -27.31 2.69
C VAL A 42 -17.53 -26.72 3.65
N HIS A 43 -17.65 -25.37 3.70
CA HIS A 43 -18.45 -24.66 4.73
C HIS A 43 -19.81 -24.18 4.23
N GLY A 44 -20.16 -24.47 2.95
CA GLY A 44 -21.47 -24.18 2.39
C GLY A 44 -21.73 -22.73 2.00
N PRO A 45 -23.00 -22.35 1.85
CA PRO A 45 -23.38 -21.02 1.40
C PRO A 45 -23.25 -19.98 2.54
N ARG A 46 -22.84 -18.77 2.17
CA ARG A 46 -22.69 -17.64 3.08
C ARG A 46 -23.04 -16.33 2.40
N GLU A 47 -23.49 -15.39 3.18
CA GLU A 47 -23.69 -14.00 2.76
C GLU A 47 -23.02 -13.07 3.78
N ASP A 48 -22.10 -12.23 3.30
CA ASP A 48 -21.37 -11.28 4.14
C ASP A 48 -21.80 -9.86 3.80
N PHE A 49 -22.04 -9.06 4.83
CA PHE A 49 -22.31 -7.63 4.67
C PHE A 49 -21.05 -6.89 4.22
N VAL A 50 -21.20 -6.00 3.23
CA VAL A 50 -20.10 -5.25 2.62
C VAL A 50 -20.25 -3.76 2.82
N CYS A 51 -21.42 -3.20 2.45
CA CYS A 51 -21.64 -1.76 2.48
C CYS A 51 -23.08 -1.42 2.89
N SER A 52 -23.23 -0.38 3.70
CA SER A 52 -24.53 0.06 4.20
C SER A 52 -25.36 0.85 3.20
N ASP A 53 -24.73 1.35 2.14
CA ASP A 53 -25.41 2.15 1.10
C ASP A 53 -24.81 1.84 -0.27
N VAL A 54 -25.62 1.27 -1.15
CA VAL A 54 -25.21 0.91 -2.51
C VAL A 54 -24.70 2.10 -3.32
N ARG A 55 -25.18 3.31 -3.05
CA ARG A 55 -24.70 4.53 -3.72
C ARG A 55 -23.24 4.86 -3.42
N TRP A 56 -22.71 4.36 -2.30
CA TRP A 56 -21.29 4.46 -1.96
C TRP A 56 -20.46 3.33 -2.54
N PHE A 57 -21.04 2.18 -2.75
CA PHE A 57 -20.36 1.00 -3.27
C PHE A 57 -20.06 1.12 -4.77
N ASP A 58 -21.02 1.61 -5.55
CA ASP A 58 -20.96 1.66 -7.02
C ASP A 58 -20.53 3.07 -7.50
N ARG A 59 -19.38 3.52 -7.05
CA ARG A 59 -18.81 4.85 -7.41
C ARG A 59 -17.68 4.71 -8.41
N ASN A 60 -18.02 4.28 -9.64
CA ASN A 60 -17.06 4.11 -10.73
C ASN A 60 -16.31 5.40 -11.11
N GLU A 61 -16.87 6.58 -10.81
CA GLU A 61 -16.23 7.87 -11.04
C GLU A 61 -14.92 8.11 -10.26
N PHE A 62 -14.68 7.31 -9.21
CA PHE A 62 -13.47 7.37 -8.39
C PHE A 62 -12.52 6.19 -8.65
N GLN A 63 -12.85 5.32 -9.59
CA GLN A 63 -12.01 4.19 -9.95
C GLN A 63 -11.08 4.57 -11.08
N THR A 64 -9.78 4.47 -10.85
CA THR A 64 -8.79 4.43 -11.91
C THR A 64 -8.65 3.00 -12.41
N PRO A 65 -8.46 2.78 -13.73
CA PRO A 65 -8.16 1.44 -14.24
C PRO A 65 -6.97 0.85 -13.51
N GLY A 66 -7.09 -0.40 -13.06
CA GLY A 66 -5.98 -1.13 -12.48
C GLY A 66 -4.86 -1.32 -13.50
N GLN A 67 -3.61 -1.24 -13.05
CA GLN A 67 -2.43 -1.59 -13.82
C GLN A 67 -1.80 -2.81 -13.14
N LEU A 68 -1.16 -3.66 -13.92
CA LEU A 68 -0.37 -4.75 -13.38
C LEU A 68 1.08 -4.28 -13.20
N PRO A 69 1.80 -4.78 -12.19
CA PRO A 69 3.22 -4.49 -12.06
C PRO A 69 3.99 -5.02 -13.28
N GLN A 70 5.06 -4.33 -13.67
CA GLN A 70 5.88 -4.73 -14.81
C GLN A 70 6.73 -5.96 -14.52
N TRP A 71 7.07 -6.16 -13.27
CA TRP A 71 7.84 -7.30 -12.80
C TRP A 71 7.21 -7.88 -11.54
N ILE A 72 7.20 -9.21 -11.49
CA ILE A 72 6.60 -9.96 -10.39
C ILE A 72 7.72 -10.53 -9.52
N ALA A 73 7.74 -10.13 -8.26
CA ALA A 73 8.80 -10.47 -7.32
C ALA A 73 8.61 -11.85 -6.67
N ILE A 74 7.39 -12.38 -6.66
CA ILE A 74 7.04 -13.59 -5.91
C ILE A 74 6.29 -14.55 -6.83
N GLU A 75 6.79 -15.80 -6.95
CA GLU A 75 6.00 -16.90 -7.50
C GLU A 75 5.16 -17.51 -6.36
N PRO A 76 3.84 -17.55 -6.48
CA PRO A 76 2.98 -18.10 -5.43
C PRO A 76 3.19 -19.61 -5.31
N ASP A 77 3.35 -20.09 -4.09
CA ASP A 77 3.41 -21.54 -3.74
C ASP A 77 2.03 -22.02 -3.27
N ARG A 78 1.40 -21.27 -2.39
CA ARG A 78 0.07 -21.59 -1.82
C ARG A 78 -1.04 -20.69 -2.31
N GLY A 79 -0.71 -19.64 -3.03
CA GLY A 79 -1.63 -18.65 -3.53
C GLY A 79 -2.18 -17.67 -2.48
N CYS A 80 -3.08 -16.80 -2.90
CA CYS A 80 -3.73 -15.83 -2.03
C CYS A 80 -4.63 -16.52 -0.99
N PRO A 81 -4.62 -16.12 0.29
CA PRO A 81 -3.91 -14.98 0.88
C PRO A 81 -2.57 -15.33 1.55
N TYR A 82 -2.04 -16.52 1.33
CA TYR A 82 -0.87 -17.04 2.05
C TYR A 82 0.44 -16.43 1.54
N ASP A 83 0.53 -16.20 0.22
CA ASP A 83 1.67 -15.59 -0.44
C ASP A 83 1.28 -14.17 -0.86
N CYS A 84 1.26 -13.25 0.13
CA CYS A 84 0.88 -11.85 -0.11
C CYS A 84 2.09 -11.01 -0.55
N GLY A 85 1.95 -10.32 -1.68
CA GLY A 85 2.99 -9.47 -2.26
C GLY A 85 2.68 -9.17 -3.72
N LEU A 86 3.66 -8.65 -4.45
CA LEU A 86 3.57 -8.48 -5.91
C LEU A 86 3.73 -9.85 -6.59
N CYS A 87 2.64 -10.57 -6.78
CA CYS A 87 2.57 -11.89 -7.39
C CYS A 87 1.72 -11.89 -8.65
N THR A 88 1.72 -13.01 -9.41
CA THR A 88 0.98 -13.15 -10.67
C THR A 88 -0.55 -12.97 -10.53
N GLU A 89 -1.08 -13.15 -9.33
CA GLU A 89 -2.52 -12.99 -9.05
C GLU A 89 -2.88 -11.61 -8.50
N HIS A 90 -1.89 -10.71 -8.38
CA HIS A 90 -2.11 -9.34 -7.93
C HIS A 90 -2.64 -8.49 -9.09
N GLU A 91 -3.87 -7.99 -8.96
CA GLU A 91 -4.57 -7.27 -10.04
C GLU A 91 -4.36 -5.75 -9.99
N GLN A 92 -3.48 -5.27 -9.11
CA GLN A 92 -3.20 -3.85 -8.94
C GLN A 92 -1.69 -3.60 -8.84
N HIS A 93 -1.25 -2.43 -9.27
CA HIS A 93 0.12 -1.97 -9.09
C HIS A 93 0.30 -1.26 -7.75
N THR A 94 1.54 -1.02 -7.38
CA THR A 94 1.91 -0.23 -6.20
C THR A 94 1.83 1.26 -6.52
N CYS A 95 0.72 1.92 -6.18
CA CYS A 95 0.59 3.37 -6.39
C CYS A 95 1.43 4.18 -5.37
N LEU A 96 1.71 3.63 -4.20
CA LEU A 96 2.57 4.23 -3.19
C LEU A 96 3.54 3.19 -2.64
N GLY A 97 4.82 3.36 -2.94
CA GLY A 97 5.91 2.59 -2.33
C GLY A 97 6.38 3.24 -1.04
N LEU A 98 6.43 2.49 0.06
CA LEU A 98 6.95 2.97 1.33
C LEU A 98 8.27 2.29 1.63
N VAL A 99 9.34 3.10 1.82
CA VAL A 99 10.67 2.61 2.18
C VAL A 99 11.04 3.15 3.56
N GLU A 100 11.14 2.24 4.53
CA GLU A 100 11.64 2.55 5.87
C GLU A 100 13.17 2.51 5.86
N ILE A 101 13.82 3.67 5.93
CA ILE A 101 15.29 3.78 5.87
C ILE A 101 15.97 3.65 7.23
N ASN A 102 15.16 3.68 8.30
CA ASN A 102 15.61 3.45 9.67
C ASN A 102 14.45 3.09 10.60
N SER A 103 14.77 2.54 11.76
CA SER A 103 13.85 2.46 12.91
C SER A 103 14.26 3.42 14.04
N ALA A 104 15.37 4.13 13.89
CA ALA A 104 15.80 5.16 14.83
C ALA A 104 14.90 6.40 14.74
N CYS A 105 14.57 6.98 15.88
CA CYS A 105 13.79 8.21 15.99
C CYS A 105 14.37 9.10 17.10
N ASN A 106 14.29 10.40 16.91
CA ASN A 106 14.66 11.39 17.94
C ASN A 106 13.50 11.72 18.89
N LEU A 107 12.40 10.99 18.80
CA LEU A 107 11.24 11.05 19.70
C LEU A 107 10.95 9.67 20.31
N GLU A 108 10.26 9.67 21.46
CA GLU A 108 9.75 8.49 22.16
C GLU A 108 8.24 8.65 22.39
N CYS A 109 7.48 8.64 21.28
CA CYS A 109 6.03 8.83 21.36
C CYS A 109 5.38 7.63 22.04
N PRO A 110 4.52 7.84 23.07
CA PRO A 110 3.89 6.75 23.82
C PRO A 110 2.95 5.89 22.96
N MET A 111 2.50 6.40 21.83
CA MET A 111 1.60 5.73 20.88
C MET A 111 2.28 5.52 19.51
N CYS A 112 3.56 5.15 19.49
CA CYS A 112 4.26 4.85 18.24
C CYS A 112 3.92 3.43 17.77
N PHE A 113 3.16 3.31 16.67
CA PHE A 113 2.80 2.00 16.12
C PHE A 113 3.99 1.23 15.53
N ALA A 114 5.04 1.96 15.07
CA ALA A 114 6.28 1.38 14.54
C ALA A 114 7.27 1.00 15.65
N ALA A 115 6.95 1.26 16.93
CA ALA A 115 7.84 1.04 18.07
C ALA A 115 9.25 1.63 17.87
N SER A 116 9.35 2.73 17.16
CA SER A 116 10.60 3.44 16.85
C SER A 116 11.05 4.31 18.04
N GLY A 117 12.36 4.51 18.16
CA GLY A 117 12.93 5.33 19.23
C GLY A 117 14.43 5.51 19.08
N PRO A 118 15.10 6.16 20.07
CA PRO A 118 16.53 6.48 19.99
C PRO A 118 17.46 5.25 19.86
N ALA A 119 17.00 4.09 20.33
CA ALA A 119 17.74 2.82 20.23
C ALA A 119 17.57 2.09 18.89
N GLY A 120 16.78 2.65 17.96
CA GLY A 120 16.58 2.08 16.64
C GLY A 120 17.85 2.06 15.78
N VAL A 121 17.78 1.37 14.66
CA VAL A 121 18.90 1.17 13.73
C VAL A 121 18.72 2.02 12.48
N GLN A 122 19.86 2.36 11.86
CA GLN A 122 19.92 2.98 10.53
C GLN A 122 20.17 1.87 9.51
N LEU A 123 19.41 1.81 8.42
CA LEU A 123 19.75 0.92 7.31
C LEU A 123 21.01 1.44 6.60
N PRO A 124 21.88 0.55 6.12
CA PRO A 124 22.96 0.93 5.22
C PRO A 124 22.44 1.66 3.98
N TYR A 125 23.16 2.66 3.51
CA TYR A 125 22.80 3.42 2.31
C TYR A 125 22.46 2.50 1.12
N ASP A 126 23.32 1.53 0.84
CA ASP A 126 23.15 0.61 -0.29
C ASP A 126 21.88 -0.23 -0.18
N ASP A 127 21.43 -0.54 1.04
CA ASP A 127 20.18 -1.27 1.26
C ASP A 127 18.97 -0.38 0.98
N CYS A 128 19.04 0.90 1.36
CA CYS A 128 18.00 1.88 1.02
C CYS A 128 17.88 2.06 -0.50
N ILE A 129 19.02 2.17 -1.19
CA ILE A 129 19.04 2.29 -2.66
C ILE A 129 18.46 1.04 -3.33
N ARG A 130 18.87 -0.16 -2.89
CA ARG A 130 18.31 -1.41 -3.42
C ARG A 130 16.79 -1.51 -3.24
N ALA A 131 16.27 -1.05 -2.10
CA ALA A 131 14.82 -1.06 -1.87
C ALA A 131 14.09 -0.14 -2.85
N ILE A 132 14.63 1.05 -3.13
CA ILE A 132 14.09 1.99 -4.13
C ILE A 132 14.17 1.37 -5.54
N ASP A 133 15.31 0.78 -5.90
CA ASP A 133 15.51 0.14 -7.21
C ASP A 133 14.54 -1.01 -7.44
N HIS A 134 14.26 -1.82 -6.42
CA HIS A 134 13.29 -2.91 -6.51
C HIS A 134 11.86 -2.40 -6.78
N LEU A 135 11.44 -1.31 -6.13
CA LEU A 135 10.15 -0.70 -6.39
C LEU A 135 10.07 -0.16 -7.82
N VAL A 136 11.09 0.57 -8.26
CA VAL A 136 11.15 1.11 -9.62
C VAL A 136 11.21 -0.01 -10.66
N ALA A 137 11.94 -1.09 -10.40
CA ALA A 137 11.98 -2.23 -11.32
C ALA A 137 10.61 -2.94 -11.43
N ALA A 138 9.87 -3.04 -10.31
CA ALA A 138 8.56 -3.67 -10.30
C ALA A 138 7.49 -2.84 -11.03
N GLU A 139 7.51 -1.52 -10.88
CA GLU A 139 6.46 -0.64 -11.38
C GLU A 139 6.83 0.06 -12.70
N GLY A 140 8.14 0.21 -12.99
CA GLY A 140 8.66 1.01 -14.11
C GLY A 140 8.58 2.50 -13.85
N GLN A 141 7.39 3.06 -13.73
CA GLN A 141 7.09 4.42 -13.28
C GLN A 141 6.31 4.33 -11.97
N LEU A 142 6.89 4.78 -10.87
CA LEU A 142 6.23 4.80 -9.56
C LEU A 142 5.55 6.16 -9.35
N GLU A 143 4.27 6.16 -8.99
CA GLU A 143 3.54 7.40 -8.72
C GLU A 143 4.08 8.10 -7.48
N ILE A 144 4.15 7.40 -6.36
CA ILE A 144 4.58 7.96 -5.08
C ILE A 144 5.57 7.04 -4.38
N LEU A 145 6.71 7.59 -3.97
CA LEU A 145 7.62 6.98 -3.02
C LEU A 145 7.57 7.74 -1.70
N GLN A 146 7.32 7.06 -0.60
CA GLN A 146 7.39 7.63 0.74
C GLN A 146 8.64 7.12 1.47
N LEU A 147 9.57 8.02 1.76
CA LEU A 147 10.68 7.74 2.67
C LEU A 147 10.19 7.87 4.11
N SER A 148 10.32 6.80 4.86
CA SER A 148 9.75 6.65 6.20
C SER A 148 10.72 5.92 7.14
N GLY A 149 10.22 5.50 8.29
CA GLY A 149 10.92 4.79 9.34
C GLY A 149 10.55 5.33 10.71
N GLY A 150 11.50 5.39 11.64
CA GLY A 150 11.31 6.13 12.88
C GLY A 150 11.22 7.63 12.62
N GLU A 151 12.35 8.24 12.34
CA GLU A 151 12.46 9.60 11.79
C GLU A 151 13.49 9.58 10.66
N PRO A 152 13.06 9.58 9.40
CA PRO A 152 13.98 9.41 8.27
C PRO A 152 15.02 10.53 8.18
N THR A 153 14.68 11.77 8.56
CA THR A 153 15.59 12.91 8.43
C THR A 153 16.82 12.84 9.34
N ILE A 154 16.82 12.00 10.39
CA ILE A 154 18.03 11.77 11.20
C ILE A 154 18.97 10.73 10.62
N HIS A 155 18.58 10.06 9.52
CA HIS A 155 19.49 9.15 8.83
C HIS A 155 20.73 9.92 8.34
N PRO A 156 21.98 9.44 8.60
CA PRO A 156 23.21 10.19 8.29
C PRO A 156 23.37 10.47 6.80
N ARG A 157 22.81 9.63 5.93
CA ARG A 157 22.83 9.75 4.47
C ARG A 157 21.44 10.15 3.89
N PHE A 158 20.57 10.80 4.68
CA PHE A 158 19.21 11.13 4.24
C PHE A 158 19.17 11.92 2.94
N LEU A 159 19.96 12.99 2.82
CA LEU A 159 19.98 13.84 1.62
C LEU A 159 20.43 13.06 0.38
N ASP A 160 21.41 12.16 0.52
CA ASP A 160 21.87 11.35 -0.61
C ASP A 160 20.79 10.34 -1.06
N ILE A 161 20.07 9.72 -0.12
CA ILE A 161 18.95 8.81 -0.42
C ILE A 161 17.79 9.58 -1.08
N PHE A 162 17.47 10.75 -0.53
CA PHE A 162 16.40 11.60 -1.04
C PHE A 162 16.71 12.11 -2.45
N GLU A 163 17.91 12.62 -2.69
CA GLU A 163 18.38 13.02 -4.02
C GLU A 163 18.35 11.85 -5.00
N TYR A 164 18.81 10.66 -4.57
CA TYR A 164 18.75 9.47 -5.40
C TYR A 164 17.30 9.16 -5.81
N ALA A 165 16.37 9.15 -4.84
CA ALA A 165 14.97 8.89 -5.10
C ALA A 165 14.35 9.92 -6.07
N CYS A 166 14.66 11.20 -5.91
CA CYS A 166 14.18 12.27 -6.78
C CYS A 166 14.70 12.17 -8.23
N ASN A 167 15.81 11.47 -8.46
CA ASN A 167 16.36 11.22 -9.79
C ASN A 167 15.84 9.94 -10.44
N GLN A 168 15.04 9.14 -9.74
CA GLN A 168 14.40 7.94 -10.31
C GLN A 168 13.12 8.29 -11.07
N PRO A 169 12.55 7.36 -11.86
CA PRO A 169 11.25 7.53 -12.52
C PRO A 169 10.11 7.43 -11.49
N ILE A 170 10.04 8.39 -10.59
CA ILE A 170 9.06 8.53 -9.50
C ILE A 170 8.42 9.92 -9.64
N ASP A 171 7.10 10.00 -9.66
CA ASP A 171 6.41 11.28 -9.86
C ASP A 171 6.51 12.18 -8.63
N LEU A 172 6.36 11.61 -7.43
CA LEU A 172 6.41 12.34 -6.17
C LEU A 172 7.19 11.57 -5.10
N VAL A 173 8.19 12.20 -4.50
CA VAL A 173 8.91 11.66 -3.34
C VAL A 173 8.44 12.34 -2.06
N MET A 174 7.75 11.59 -1.20
CA MET A 174 7.25 12.09 0.08
C MET A 174 8.22 11.78 1.22
N ILE A 175 8.28 12.69 2.19
CA ILE A 175 9.03 12.51 3.44
C ILE A 175 8.04 12.39 4.60
N ASN A 176 7.97 11.23 5.23
CA ASN A 176 7.18 11.06 6.45
C ASN A 176 8.02 11.43 7.66
N THR A 177 7.90 12.67 8.16
CA THR A 177 8.79 13.23 9.18
C THR A 177 8.00 13.91 10.30
N ASN A 178 8.57 13.91 11.51
CA ASN A 178 8.09 14.73 12.63
C ASN A 178 8.38 16.23 12.45
N GLY A 179 9.13 16.61 11.44
CA GLY A 179 9.39 17.99 11.05
C GLY A 179 10.42 18.75 11.90
N LEU A 180 10.95 18.18 12.97
CA LEU A 180 11.87 18.90 13.88
C LEU A 180 13.11 19.39 13.17
N ARG A 181 13.70 18.55 12.31
CA ARG A 181 14.90 18.93 11.56
C ARG A 181 14.59 19.97 10.50
N LEU A 182 13.46 19.87 9.82
CA LEU A 182 13.04 20.88 8.85
C LEU A 182 12.81 22.25 9.50
N ALA A 183 12.23 22.27 10.72
CA ALA A 183 11.97 23.50 11.45
C ALA A 183 13.24 24.10 12.12
N GLY A 184 14.19 23.24 12.53
CA GLY A 184 15.36 23.65 13.31
C GLY A 184 16.64 23.89 12.51
N ASP A 185 16.73 23.40 11.27
CA ASP A 185 17.93 23.47 10.42
C ASP A 185 17.58 24.10 9.05
N ALA A 186 17.80 25.41 8.96
CA ALA A 186 17.51 26.18 7.74
C ALA A 186 18.32 25.72 6.52
N ARG A 187 19.54 25.18 6.74
CA ARG A 187 20.37 24.62 5.66
C ARG A 187 19.77 23.34 5.14
N PHE A 188 19.40 22.42 6.03
CA PHE A 188 18.75 21.18 5.67
C PHE A 188 17.44 21.43 4.90
N LEU A 189 16.62 22.40 5.39
CA LEU A 189 15.40 22.81 4.70
C LEU A 189 15.69 23.34 3.28
N ALA A 190 16.74 24.15 3.11
CA ALA A 190 17.13 24.66 1.81
C ALA A 190 17.60 23.55 0.86
N ASP A 191 18.35 22.57 1.38
CA ASP A 191 18.80 21.40 0.59
C ASP A 191 17.61 20.55 0.12
N VAL A 192 16.64 20.26 0.99
CA VAL A 192 15.39 19.55 0.61
C VAL A 192 14.58 20.36 -0.39
N ALA A 193 14.44 21.68 -0.18
CA ALA A 193 13.64 22.56 -1.03
C ALA A 193 14.14 22.69 -2.48
N GLN A 194 15.38 22.30 -2.78
CA GLN A 194 15.89 22.22 -4.16
C GLN A 194 15.07 21.23 -5.01
N TRP A 195 14.48 20.22 -4.39
CA TRP A 195 13.70 19.17 -5.03
C TRP A 195 12.17 19.39 -4.97
N ARG A 196 11.70 20.60 -4.59
CA ARG A 196 10.26 20.92 -4.40
C ARG A 196 9.34 20.60 -5.58
N HIS A 197 9.89 20.34 -6.76
CA HIS A 197 9.14 19.97 -7.97
C HIS A 197 9.03 18.44 -8.12
N ARG A 198 9.66 17.67 -7.23
CA ARG A 198 9.65 16.21 -7.18
C ARG A 198 9.25 15.70 -5.79
N ALA A 199 9.05 16.60 -4.81
CA ALA A 199 8.78 16.28 -3.42
C ALA A 199 7.58 17.09 -2.88
#